data_404acdb75504dbc49e9c09e0d1de95ad
#
_entry.id   404acdb75504dbc49e9c09e0d1de95ad
#
_cell.length_a   1.000
_cell.length_b   1.000
_cell.length_c   1.000
_cell.angle_alpha   90.00
_cell.angle_beta   90.00
_cell.angle_gamma   90.00
#
_symmetry.space_group_name_H-M   'P 1'
#
loop_
_entity.id
_entity.type
_entity.pdbx_description
1 polymer ?
#
loop_
_entity_poly.entity_id
_entity_poly.type
_entity_poly.pdbx_seq_one_letter_code
_entity_poly.pdbx_strand_id
1 'polypeptide(L)'
;MNTRFELQELVTFARQHSGFYARHFAELPQPITSLEQLPVIDPVEYWKGSHDLDQWPVLTAPLNDALVFKTGGTTSAGKFSLFRREEWRTLVTDFGRSLGARLSAGDRVANLFFVGDLYASFIFTHDALAHVQTEVVEFPFTGHVDSNILADAIARHRINVLAGLPAHLLSFAAWLEAT
;
A
#
# COMPACT_ATOMS: atom_id res chain seq x y z
N MET A 1 -4.93 -18.76 -4.70
CA MET A 1 -3.76 -19.42 -5.34
C MET A 1 -2.61 -18.45 -5.25
N ASN A 2 -1.63 -18.69 -4.40
CA ASN A 2 -0.50 -17.77 -4.19
C ASN A 2 0.47 -17.99 -5.35
N THR A 3 0.33 -17.23 -6.43
CA THR A 3 1.21 -17.35 -7.60
C THR A 3 2.51 -16.62 -7.28
N ARG A 4 3.45 -17.29 -6.65
CA ARG A 4 4.84 -16.81 -6.57
C ARG A 4 5.46 -17.08 -7.93
N PHE A 5 5.84 -16.01 -8.61
CA PHE A 5 6.66 -16.12 -9.80
C PHE A 5 8.10 -16.48 -9.41
N GLU A 6 8.69 -17.42 -10.10
CA GLU A 6 10.14 -17.59 -10.08
C GLU A 6 10.80 -16.36 -10.73
N LEU A 7 12.01 -16.00 -10.28
CA LEU A 7 12.71 -14.80 -10.76
C LEU A 7 12.82 -14.75 -12.29
N GLN A 8 13.16 -15.86 -12.91
CA GLN A 8 13.27 -15.98 -14.37
C GLN A 8 11.93 -15.71 -15.06
N GLU A 9 10.84 -16.21 -14.51
CA GLU A 9 9.49 -16.01 -15.05
C GLU A 9 9.08 -14.54 -14.95
N LEU A 10 9.34 -13.90 -13.80
CA LEU A 10 9.04 -12.49 -13.58
C LEU A 10 9.80 -11.59 -14.56
N VAL A 11 11.10 -11.83 -14.73
CA VAL A 11 11.93 -11.07 -15.68
C VAL A 11 11.46 -11.26 -17.11
N THR A 12 11.11 -12.50 -17.47
CA THR A 12 10.59 -12.82 -18.81
C THR A 12 9.27 -12.09 -19.06
N PHE A 13 8.35 -12.13 -18.10
CA PHE A 13 7.08 -11.42 -18.17
C PHE A 13 7.29 -9.91 -18.32
N ALA A 14 8.13 -9.29 -17.47
CA ALA A 14 8.40 -7.87 -17.52
C ALA A 14 8.96 -7.44 -18.89
N ARG A 15 9.92 -8.20 -19.44
CA ARG A 15 10.49 -7.94 -20.78
C ARG A 15 9.46 -8.03 -21.90
N GLN A 16 8.53 -8.94 -21.81
CA GLN A 16 7.52 -9.14 -22.86
C GLN A 16 6.41 -8.10 -22.85
N HIS A 17 6.11 -7.53 -21.66
CA HIS A 17 4.92 -6.70 -21.47
C HIS A 17 5.20 -5.24 -21.17
N SER A 18 6.46 -4.86 -20.90
CA SER A 18 6.83 -3.48 -20.60
C SER A 18 7.92 -2.97 -21.55
N GLY A 19 7.65 -1.86 -22.22
CA GLY A 19 8.66 -1.23 -23.10
C GLY A 19 9.88 -0.72 -22.35
N PHE A 20 9.75 -0.38 -21.08
CA PHE A 20 10.86 -0.02 -20.20
C PHE A 20 11.74 -1.25 -19.93
N TYR A 21 11.17 -2.32 -19.40
CA TYR A 21 11.92 -3.54 -19.05
C TYR A 21 12.44 -4.28 -20.27
N ALA A 22 11.76 -4.21 -21.42
CA ALA A 22 12.27 -4.75 -22.67
C ALA A 22 13.65 -4.16 -23.04
N ARG A 23 13.81 -2.83 -22.88
CA ARG A 23 15.09 -2.15 -23.13
C ARG A 23 16.10 -2.37 -22.01
N HIS A 24 15.65 -2.24 -20.75
CA HIS A 24 16.52 -2.29 -19.57
C HIS A 24 17.15 -3.67 -19.34
N PHE A 25 16.42 -4.72 -19.71
CA PHE A 25 16.82 -6.11 -19.57
C PHE A 25 17.25 -6.77 -20.89
N ALA A 26 17.49 -5.98 -21.93
CA ALA A 26 17.79 -6.53 -23.27
C ALA A 26 19.01 -7.47 -23.29
N GLU A 27 20.07 -7.12 -22.58
CA GLU A 27 21.36 -7.81 -22.59
C GLU A 27 21.57 -8.75 -21.40
N LEU A 28 20.53 -9.03 -20.62
CA LEU A 28 20.66 -9.94 -19.49
C LEU A 28 21.02 -11.35 -19.94
N PRO A 29 21.97 -12.00 -19.24
CA PRO A 29 22.28 -13.42 -19.48
C PRO A 29 21.09 -14.30 -19.17
N GLN A 30 21.06 -15.47 -19.79
CA GLN A 30 20.03 -16.48 -19.52
C GLN A 30 20.72 -17.78 -19.04
N PRO A 31 20.18 -18.47 -18.06
CA PRO A 31 19.00 -18.12 -17.23
C PRO A 31 19.33 -17.06 -16.16
N ILE A 32 18.29 -16.33 -15.69
CA ILE A 32 18.39 -15.43 -14.53
C ILE A 32 18.13 -16.26 -13.27
N THR A 33 19.14 -16.35 -12.42
CA THR A 33 19.07 -17.19 -11.20
C THR A 33 19.22 -16.39 -9.90
N SER A 34 19.62 -15.10 -10.02
CA SER A 34 19.90 -14.25 -8.86
C SER A 34 19.56 -12.79 -9.16
N LEU A 35 19.14 -12.04 -8.13
CA LEU A 35 18.82 -10.62 -8.23
C LEU A 35 20.02 -9.76 -8.59
N GLU A 36 21.23 -10.19 -8.20
CA GLU A 36 22.48 -9.48 -8.50
C GLU A 36 22.81 -9.44 -10.01
N GLN A 37 22.19 -10.31 -10.80
CA GLN A 37 22.30 -10.29 -12.26
C GLN A 37 21.47 -9.17 -12.88
N LEU A 38 20.52 -8.59 -12.13
CA LEU A 38 19.67 -7.51 -12.65
C LEU A 38 20.38 -6.16 -12.53
N PRO A 39 20.33 -5.32 -13.56
CA PRO A 39 20.88 -3.98 -13.48
C PRO A 39 20.09 -3.10 -12.50
N VAL A 40 20.80 -2.20 -11.84
CA VAL A 40 20.15 -1.18 -11.00
C VAL A 40 19.36 -0.23 -11.89
N ILE A 41 18.12 0.01 -11.53
CA ILE A 41 17.24 0.94 -12.23
C ILE A 41 17.49 2.37 -11.73
N ASP A 42 17.76 3.29 -12.65
CA ASP A 42 17.77 4.71 -12.33
C ASP A 42 16.33 5.19 -12.06
N PRO A 43 16.07 5.73 -10.86
CA PRO A 43 14.74 6.23 -10.51
C PRO A 43 14.24 7.35 -11.46
N VAL A 44 15.14 8.18 -12.01
CA VAL A 44 14.76 9.25 -12.93
C VAL A 44 14.20 8.66 -14.23
N GLU A 45 14.88 7.67 -14.80
CA GLU A 45 14.42 7.00 -16.03
C GLU A 45 13.17 6.16 -15.77
N TYR A 46 13.05 5.54 -14.57
CA TYR A 46 11.87 4.77 -14.20
C TYR A 46 10.61 5.63 -14.15
N TRP A 47 10.68 6.82 -13.52
CA TRP A 47 9.54 7.71 -13.36
C TRP A 47 9.29 8.63 -14.55
N LYS A 48 10.13 8.57 -15.56
CA LYS A 48 9.99 9.36 -16.78
C LYS A 48 8.71 9.00 -17.53
N GLY A 49 7.87 9.98 -17.76
CA GLY A 49 6.59 9.79 -18.45
C GLY A 49 5.42 9.36 -17.54
N SER A 50 5.64 9.17 -16.24
CA SER A 50 4.57 8.75 -15.31
C SER A 50 3.44 9.78 -15.12
N HIS A 51 3.58 10.99 -15.66
CA HIS A 51 2.52 12.00 -15.69
C HIS A 51 1.39 11.65 -16.67
N ASP A 52 1.66 10.79 -17.65
CA ASP A 52 0.68 10.18 -18.53
C ASP A 52 0.70 8.66 -18.29
N LEU A 53 -0.21 8.19 -17.45
CA LEU A 53 -0.23 6.80 -17.02
C LEU A 53 -0.55 5.84 -18.17
N ASP A 54 -1.31 6.26 -19.16
CA ASP A 54 -1.66 5.41 -20.31
C ASP A 54 -0.47 5.18 -21.24
N GLN A 55 0.51 6.10 -21.24
CA GLN A 55 1.71 6.03 -22.04
C GLN A 55 2.98 5.67 -21.25
N TRP A 56 2.86 5.45 -19.94
CA TRP A 56 4.02 5.17 -19.10
C TRP A 56 4.62 3.81 -19.43
N PRO A 57 5.86 3.76 -20.00
CA PRO A 57 6.42 2.54 -20.59
C PRO A 57 6.79 1.47 -19.55
N VAL A 58 6.72 1.77 -18.27
CA VAL A 58 6.98 0.82 -17.18
C VAL A 58 5.81 -0.15 -17.00
N LEU A 59 4.59 0.25 -17.37
CA LEU A 59 3.42 -0.59 -17.18
C LEU A 59 3.51 -1.87 -18.03
N THR A 60 3.05 -2.96 -17.45
CA THR A 60 3.00 -4.28 -18.08
C THR A 60 1.63 -4.61 -18.66
N ALA A 61 0.64 -3.75 -18.46
CA ALA A 61 -0.71 -3.87 -19.01
C ALA A 61 -1.40 -2.50 -19.05
N PRO A 62 -2.44 -2.32 -19.88
CA PRO A 62 -3.29 -1.15 -19.83
C PRO A 62 -3.95 -0.97 -18.45
N LEU A 63 -4.23 0.28 -18.08
CA LEU A 63 -4.91 0.64 -16.83
C LEU A 63 -6.41 0.33 -16.89
N ASN A 64 -6.73 -0.95 -16.96
CA ASN A 64 -8.10 -1.44 -16.89
C ASN A 64 -8.31 -2.10 -15.53
N ASP A 65 -9.39 -1.76 -14.84
CA ASP A 65 -9.75 -2.33 -13.53
C ASP A 65 -8.58 -2.22 -12.52
N ALA A 66 -8.08 -1.01 -12.35
CA ALA A 66 -6.92 -0.70 -11.51
C ALA A 66 -7.26 0.29 -10.40
N LEU A 67 -6.42 0.31 -9.38
CA LEU A 67 -6.34 1.34 -8.35
C LEU A 67 -5.05 2.12 -8.54
N VAL A 68 -5.16 3.43 -8.45
CA VAL A 68 -4.02 4.34 -8.57
C VAL A 68 -3.85 5.07 -7.24
N PHE A 69 -2.66 4.96 -6.67
CA PHE A 69 -2.27 5.70 -5.48
C PHE A 69 -1.05 6.56 -5.77
N LYS A 70 -0.81 7.53 -4.90
CA LYS A 70 0.33 8.44 -4.98
C LYS A 70 1.05 8.50 -3.64
N THR A 71 2.37 8.48 -3.68
CA THR A 71 3.16 8.72 -2.46
C THR A 71 3.11 10.19 -2.08
N GLY A 72 2.98 10.48 -0.79
CA GLY A 72 3.14 11.85 -0.28
C GLY A 72 4.58 12.31 -0.48
N GLY A 73 4.79 13.25 -1.39
CA GLY A 73 6.09 13.89 -1.62
C GLY A 73 5.93 15.39 -1.51
N THR A 74 6.71 16.02 -0.64
CA THR A 74 6.73 17.48 -0.49
C THR A 74 7.54 18.18 -1.57
N THR A 75 8.33 17.45 -2.35
CA THR A 75 9.35 17.99 -3.27
C THR A 75 9.13 17.60 -4.75
N SER A 76 8.15 16.79 -5.07
CA SER A 76 7.89 16.36 -6.46
C SER A 76 6.39 16.09 -6.69
N ALA A 77 6.00 15.89 -7.94
CA ALA A 77 4.63 15.56 -8.35
C ALA A 77 4.07 14.26 -7.72
N GLY A 78 4.82 13.63 -6.83
CA GLY A 78 4.51 12.34 -6.23
C GLY A 78 4.87 11.18 -7.17
N LYS A 79 5.02 10.00 -6.59
CA LYS A 79 5.25 8.75 -7.33
C LYS A 79 3.99 7.93 -7.28
N PHE A 80 3.57 7.40 -8.42
CA PHE A 80 2.37 6.59 -8.52
C PHE A 80 2.64 5.13 -8.15
N SER A 81 1.68 4.52 -7.48
CA SER A 81 1.61 3.08 -7.26
C SER A 81 0.31 2.58 -7.88
N LEU A 82 0.42 1.63 -8.78
CA LEU A 82 -0.70 1.10 -9.53
C LEU A 82 -0.88 -0.38 -9.20
N PHE A 83 -2.09 -0.74 -8.92
CA PHE A 83 -2.46 -2.11 -8.62
C PHE A 83 -3.66 -2.49 -9.48
N ARG A 84 -3.61 -3.61 -10.16
CA ARG A 84 -4.84 -4.24 -10.65
C ARG A 84 -5.69 -4.66 -9.44
N ARG A 85 -7.01 -4.66 -9.58
CA ARG A 85 -7.87 -5.03 -8.44
C ARG A 85 -7.59 -6.43 -7.90
N GLU A 86 -7.15 -7.34 -8.74
CA GLU A 86 -6.74 -8.68 -8.32
C GLU A 86 -5.46 -8.65 -7.46
N GLU A 87 -4.46 -7.87 -7.89
CA GLU A 87 -3.22 -7.67 -7.13
C GLU A 87 -3.49 -7.01 -5.78
N TRP A 88 -4.32 -5.97 -5.79
CA TRP A 88 -4.75 -5.29 -4.57
C TRP A 88 -5.45 -6.26 -3.61
N ARG A 89 -6.38 -7.05 -4.12
CA ARG A 89 -7.12 -8.02 -3.31
C ARG A 89 -6.20 -9.08 -2.71
N THR A 90 -5.20 -9.55 -3.46
CA THR A 90 -4.18 -10.47 -2.95
C THR A 90 -3.37 -9.81 -1.84
N LEU A 91 -2.88 -8.59 -2.06
CA LEU A 91 -2.07 -7.83 -1.10
C LEU A 91 -2.82 -7.61 0.22
N VAL A 92 -4.05 -7.08 0.18
CA VAL A 92 -4.83 -6.80 1.41
C VAL A 92 -5.27 -8.07 2.12
N THR A 93 -5.52 -9.16 1.38
CA THR A 93 -5.84 -10.46 1.97
C THR A 93 -4.66 -11.03 2.74
N ASP A 94 -3.47 -11.05 2.16
CA ASP A 94 -2.26 -11.59 2.80
C ASP A 94 -1.86 -10.74 4.01
N PHE A 95 -1.96 -9.42 3.88
CA PHE A 95 -1.68 -8.51 4.99
C PHE A 95 -2.72 -8.66 6.13
N GLY A 96 -4.01 -8.73 5.80
CA GLY A 96 -5.08 -8.92 6.78
C GLY A 96 -4.93 -10.21 7.58
N ARG A 97 -4.56 -11.31 6.91
CA ARG A 97 -4.24 -12.58 7.60
C ARG A 97 -3.06 -12.43 8.56
N SER A 98 -2.01 -11.72 8.15
CA SER A 98 -0.84 -11.45 9.01
C SER A 98 -1.21 -10.54 10.19
N LEU A 99 -2.05 -9.53 9.95
CA LEU A 99 -2.53 -8.61 10.98
C LEU A 99 -3.41 -9.33 12.02
N GLY A 100 -4.22 -10.29 11.60
CA GLY A 100 -5.08 -11.09 12.47
C GLY A 100 -4.35 -11.82 13.58
N ALA A 101 -3.06 -12.14 13.41
CA ALA A 101 -2.24 -12.71 14.47
C ALA A 101 -1.93 -11.75 15.64
N ARG A 102 -2.21 -10.45 15.45
CA ARG A 102 -1.98 -9.38 16.45
C ARG A 102 -3.26 -8.81 17.04
N LEU A 103 -4.41 -9.25 16.55
CA LEU A 103 -5.72 -8.81 16.99
C LEU A 103 -6.43 -9.94 17.73
N SER A 104 -7.28 -9.56 18.67
CA SER A 104 -8.13 -10.47 19.45
C SER A 104 -9.58 -10.33 19.03
N ALA A 105 -10.37 -11.38 19.23
CA ALA A 105 -11.81 -11.32 18.97
C ALA A 105 -12.47 -10.26 19.86
N GLY A 106 -13.26 -9.39 19.23
CA GLY A 106 -13.93 -8.28 19.90
C GLY A 106 -13.10 -6.99 19.95
N ASP A 107 -11.88 -6.97 19.40
CA ASP A 107 -11.11 -5.74 19.28
C ASP A 107 -11.86 -4.68 18.47
N ARG A 108 -11.73 -3.44 18.91
CA ARG A 108 -12.34 -2.26 18.33
C ARG A 108 -11.25 -1.33 17.81
N VAL A 109 -11.08 -1.33 16.50
CA VAL A 109 -9.98 -0.70 15.82
C VAL A 109 -10.38 0.66 15.27
N ALA A 110 -9.77 1.74 15.72
CA ALA A 110 -9.86 3.04 15.05
C ALA A 110 -8.86 3.10 13.90
N ASN A 111 -9.36 3.22 12.68
CA ASN A 111 -8.54 3.47 11.50
C ASN A 111 -8.31 4.98 11.37
N LEU A 112 -7.10 5.41 11.74
CA LEU A 112 -6.66 6.81 11.79
C LEU A 112 -5.70 7.18 10.65
N PHE A 113 -5.67 6.36 9.60
CA PHE A 113 -4.86 6.70 8.44
C PHE A 113 -5.52 7.78 7.59
N PHE A 114 -4.72 8.45 6.78
CA PHE A 114 -5.20 9.50 5.88
C PHE A 114 -5.88 8.93 4.65
N VAL A 115 -6.90 9.64 4.16
CA VAL A 115 -7.64 9.35 2.94
C VAL A 115 -7.74 10.62 2.09
N GLY A 116 -7.86 10.44 0.79
CA GLY A 116 -7.88 11.53 -0.18
C GLY A 116 -6.52 11.75 -0.85
N ASP A 117 -6.46 12.61 -1.84
CA ASP A 117 -5.26 12.91 -2.65
C ASP A 117 -4.45 11.66 -3.06
N LEU A 118 -5.15 10.61 -3.44
CA LEU A 118 -4.60 9.31 -3.84
C LEU A 118 -3.81 8.56 -2.76
N TYR A 119 -3.96 8.90 -1.47
CA TYR A 119 -3.35 8.13 -0.39
C TYR A 119 -3.98 6.74 -0.24
N ALA A 120 -3.14 5.72 -0.19
CA ALA A 120 -3.56 4.33 -0.06
C ALA A 120 -3.87 3.90 1.37
N SER A 121 -3.25 4.52 2.38
CA SER A 121 -3.10 3.94 3.71
C SER A 121 -4.43 3.65 4.42
N PHE A 122 -5.41 4.55 4.32
CA PHE A 122 -6.73 4.33 4.90
C PHE A 122 -7.47 3.16 4.21
N ILE A 123 -7.52 3.20 2.87
CA ILE A 123 -8.20 2.17 2.07
C ILE A 123 -7.51 0.82 2.25
N PHE A 124 -6.17 0.82 2.28
CA PHE A 124 -5.40 -0.39 2.54
C PHE A 124 -5.74 -1.03 3.89
N THR A 125 -5.79 -0.22 4.96
CA THR A 125 -6.11 -0.70 6.31
C THR A 125 -7.54 -1.20 6.38
N HIS A 126 -8.50 -0.46 5.80
CA HIS A 126 -9.89 -0.84 5.73
C HIS A 126 -10.10 -2.19 5.04
N ASP A 127 -9.55 -2.33 3.83
CA ASP A 127 -9.65 -3.57 3.07
C ASP A 127 -8.91 -4.73 3.77
N ALA A 128 -7.76 -4.46 4.39
CA ALA A 128 -7.01 -5.49 5.13
C ALA A 128 -7.78 -5.98 6.37
N LEU A 129 -8.44 -5.09 7.12
CA LEU A 129 -9.26 -5.46 8.27
C LEU A 129 -10.44 -6.36 7.88
N ALA A 130 -10.98 -6.23 6.67
CA ALA A 130 -12.00 -7.14 6.15
C ALA A 130 -11.50 -8.60 5.94
N HIS A 131 -10.17 -8.79 5.94
CA HIS A 131 -9.54 -10.10 5.73
C HIS A 131 -8.82 -10.67 6.96
N VAL A 132 -8.93 -10.02 8.13
CA VAL A 132 -8.47 -10.62 9.39
C VAL A 132 -9.30 -11.85 9.72
N GLN A 133 -8.66 -12.86 10.30
CA GLN A 133 -9.32 -14.15 10.63
C GLN A 133 -10.00 -14.15 11.99
N THR A 134 -10.10 -12.98 12.62
CA THR A 134 -10.78 -12.81 13.91
C THR A 134 -11.85 -11.73 13.80
N GLU A 135 -12.87 -11.79 14.64
CA GLU A 135 -13.96 -10.82 14.63
C GLU A 135 -13.50 -9.51 15.27
N VAL A 136 -13.43 -8.44 14.48
CA VAL A 136 -13.09 -7.09 14.93
C VAL A 136 -14.15 -6.09 14.48
N VAL A 137 -14.23 -4.97 15.19
CA VAL A 137 -15.09 -3.84 14.81
C VAL A 137 -14.19 -2.69 14.36
N GLU A 138 -14.32 -2.25 13.11
CA GLU A 138 -13.61 -1.07 12.63
C GLU A 138 -14.41 0.21 12.88
N PHE A 139 -13.72 1.24 13.33
CA PHE A 139 -14.17 2.62 13.38
C PHE A 139 -13.36 3.43 12.35
N PRO A 140 -13.94 3.71 11.19
CA PRO A 140 -13.21 4.32 10.07
C PRO A 140 -13.10 5.85 10.26
N PHE A 141 -12.31 6.28 11.23
CA PHE A 141 -11.88 7.67 11.34
C PHE A 141 -10.85 7.98 10.25
N THR A 142 -10.66 9.26 9.98
CA THR A 142 -9.51 9.69 9.17
C THR A 142 -8.42 10.27 10.07
N GLY A 143 -7.19 10.41 9.55
CA GLY A 143 -6.09 11.07 10.25
C GLY A 143 -6.30 12.56 10.55
N HIS A 144 -7.45 13.12 10.13
CA HIS A 144 -7.86 14.49 10.41
C HIS A 144 -8.87 14.62 11.55
N VAL A 145 -9.18 13.52 12.25
CA VAL A 145 -10.11 13.57 13.39
C VAL A 145 -9.52 14.41 14.53
N ASP A 146 -10.33 15.29 15.11
CA ASP A 146 -9.92 16.07 16.27
C ASP A 146 -9.68 15.17 17.49
N SER A 147 -8.65 15.49 18.28
CA SER A 147 -8.23 14.68 19.42
C SER A 147 -9.33 14.51 20.48
N ASN A 148 -10.11 15.56 20.76
CA ASN A 148 -11.26 15.48 21.67
C ASN A 148 -12.35 14.53 21.17
N ILE A 149 -12.66 14.58 19.85
CA ILE A 149 -13.65 13.69 19.23
C ILE A 149 -13.16 12.23 19.30
N LEU A 150 -11.88 12.03 19.03
CA LEU A 150 -11.28 10.68 19.11
C LEU A 150 -11.28 10.16 20.55
N ALA A 151 -10.91 10.97 21.54
CA ALA A 151 -10.91 10.58 22.94
C ALA A 151 -12.30 10.23 23.44
N ASP A 152 -13.31 11.04 23.12
CA ASP A 152 -14.72 10.74 23.43
C ASP A 152 -15.19 9.44 22.79
N ALA A 153 -14.82 9.21 21.55
CA ALA A 153 -15.18 7.98 20.83
C ALA A 153 -14.51 6.74 21.44
N ILE A 154 -13.23 6.85 21.82
CA ILE A 154 -12.48 5.78 22.50
C ILE A 154 -13.20 5.39 23.79
N ALA A 155 -13.55 6.35 24.63
CA ALA A 155 -14.23 6.13 25.89
C ALA A 155 -15.65 5.54 25.67
N ARG A 156 -16.45 6.16 24.79
CA ARG A 156 -17.85 5.79 24.54
C ARG A 156 -17.98 4.43 23.87
N HIS A 157 -17.13 4.15 22.90
CA HIS A 157 -17.21 2.93 22.10
C HIS A 157 -16.21 1.87 22.52
N ARG A 158 -15.44 2.09 23.58
CA ARG A 158 -14.44 1.15 24.11
C ARG A 158 -13.46 0.71 23.03
N ILE A 159 -12.98 1.67 22.23
CA ILE A 159 -11.95 1.42 21.23
C ILE A 159 -10.65 1.10 21.96
N ASN A 160 -10.00 0.00 21.60
CA ASN A 160 -8.82 -0.52 22.29
C ASN A 160 -7.61 -0.69 21.37
N VAL A 161 -7.79 -0.48 20.06
CA VAL A 161 -6.71 -0.53 19.07
C VAL A 161 -6.73 0.74 18.21
N LEU A 162 -5.59 1.38 18.08
CA LEU A 162 -5.41 2.55 17.21
C LEU A 162 -4.47 2.19 16.05
N ALA A 163 -4.96 2.27 14.84
CA ALA A 163 -4.18 2.05 13.62
C ALA A 163 -3.93 3.38 12.91
N GLY A 164 -2.69 3.85 12.89
CA GLY A 164 -2.36 5.16 12.31
C GLY A 164 -0.86 5.40 12.17
N LEU A 165 -0.48 6.56 11.64
CA LEU A 165 0.92 6.93 11.54
C LEU A 165 1.53 7.17 12.93
N PRO A 166 2.75 6.68 13.21
CA PRO A 166 3.40 6.83 14.52
C PRO A 166 3.42 8.27 15.03
N ALA A 167 3.75 9.23 14.16
CA ALA A 167 3.78 10.65 14.54
C ALA A 167 2.40 11.16 14.98
N HIS A 168 1.34 10.74 14.32
CA HIS A 168 -0.03 11.12 14.68
C HIS A 168 -0.44 10.48 16.02
N LEU A 169 -0.13 9.21 16.22
CA LEU A 169 -0.43 8.51 17.49
C LEU A 169 0.33 9.12 18.66
N LEU A 170 1.60 9.48 18.47
CA LEU A 170 2.39 10.18 19.50
C LEU A 170 1.85 11.58 19.82
N SER A 171 1.41 12.32 18.81
CA SER A 171 0.78 13.63 19.03
C SER A 171 -0.52 13.51 19.80
N PHE A 172 -1.33 12.49 19.53
CA PHE A 172 -2.56 12.20 20.26
C PHE A 172 -2.26 11.81 21.71
N ALA A 173 -1.26 10.95 21.95
CA ALA A 173 -0.84 10.57 23.29
C ALA A 173 -0.37 11.81 24.12
N ALA A 174 0.46 12.66 23.53
CA ALA A 174 0.91 13.90 24.18
C ALA A 174 -0.27 14.85 24.48
N TRP A 175 -1.26 14.91 23.61
CA TRP A 175 -2.47 15.69 23.86
C TRP A 175 -3.27 15.13 25.05
N LEU A 176 -3.40 13.79 25.19
CA LEU A 176 -4.08 13.18 26.34
C LEU A 176 -3.37 13.42 27.67
N GLU A 177 -2.04 13.48 27.67
CA GLU A 177 -1.26 13.79 28.89
C GLU A 177 -1.39 15.25 29.35
N ALA A 178 -1.72 16.17 28.44
CA ALA A 178 -1.86 17.60 28.71
C ALA A 178 -3.29 18.03 29.12
N THR A 179 -4.26 17.12 29.01
CA THR A 179 -5.71 17.39 29.26
C THR A 179 -6.18 16.77 30.53
#